data_555b79179b1cb931b1f8007044fb6663
#
_entry.id   555b79179b1cb931b1f8007044fb6663
#
_cell.length_a   1.000
_cell.length_b   1.000
_cell.length_c   1.000
_cell.angle_alpha   90.00
_cell.angle_beta   90.00
_cell.angle_gamma   90.00
#
_symmetry.space_group_name_H-M   'P 1'
#
loop_
_entity.id
_entity.type
_entity.pdbx_description
1 polymer ?
#
loop_
_entity_poly.entity_id
_entity_poly.type
_entity_poly.pdbx_seq_one_letter_code
_entity_poly.pdbx_strand_id
1 'polypeptide(L)'
;MAELYTAVRKECDSDGRVSLTTGLGDMVAWASKDGMFGFTKFTAGKEGEVKVVLDKTAGYSASVALDIIPPIEQSNVPEVTPEQAAHNDRRFAQEDSIRNAYVATFPTDEEAVALAEKWGVDKSQTVTLIKQSRGNYQTIITFLDNCPQELRNRAISMLFCMSEKDRRDVSMDVLNDHFAAVVLEGNDKPYFDQYVLNPRVSNEMLTPYRSFFAEVITTDEAMQYRANPQEWVKWCSENIVVDSKWNPRHFCMSPRGVWTLRTTDAHSRDIFFVSAARSMGIAARIDEITGKTQYMQDGKWIDVVFEGVTDKVTTQQGVICAQYTPSTYLDNPRYYAHFSISKIENGNAILQNYPDDATWLSILRNGAVVDAGDYLITSGT
;
A
#
# COMPACT_ATOMS: atom_id res chain seq x y z
N MET A 1 -15.16 -14.05 5.09
CA MET A 1 -13.81 -13.54 4.81
C MET A 1 -12.79 -14.57 5.28
N ALA A 2 -12.13 -15.24 4.34
CA ALA A 2 -11.17 -16.31 4.65
C ALA A 2 -9.77 -15.69 4.81
N GLU A 3 -9.55 -15.05 5.93
CA GLU A 3 -8.26 -14.44 6.24
C GLU A 3 -7.71 -14.97 7.56
N LEU A 4 -6.52 -15.55 7.52
CA LEU A 4 -5.68 -15.73 8.69
C LEU A 4 -4.47 -14.80 8.55
N TYR A 5 -4.60 -13.60 9.06
CA TYR A 5 -3.51 -12.63 9.13
C TYR A 5 -3.29 -12.18 10.58
N THR A 6 -2.12 -11.65 10.85
CA THR A 6 -1.78 -11.16 12.18
C THR A 6 -2.54 -9.85 12.49
N ALA A 7 -3.70 -9.95 13.14
CA ALA A 7 -4.49 -8.78 13.54
C ALA A 7 -3.85 -8.00 14.69
N VAL A 8 -3.23 -8.69 15.65
CA VAL A 8 -2.54 -8.10 16.81
C VAL A 8 -1.26 -8.85 17.10
N ARG A 9 -0.17 -8.13 17.31
CA ARG A 9 1.11 -8.68 17.74
C ARG A 9 1.49 -8.11 19.10
N LYS A 10 1.95 -8.99 20.01
CA LYS A 10 2.46 -8.61 21.34
C LYS A 10 3.67 -9.45 21.69
N GLU A 11 4.53 -8.90 22.54
CA GLU A 11 5.65 -9.62 23.14
C GLU A 11 5.20 -10.21 24.48
N CYS A 12 5.66 -11.45 24.75
CA CYS A 12 5.46 -12.09 26.03
C CYS A 12 6.48 -11.58 27.07
N ASP A 13 6.13 -11.66 28.33
CA ASP A 13 7.06 -11.44 29.44
C ASP A 13 8.09 -12.57 29.57
N SER A 14 8.94 -12.51 30.61
CA SER A 14 9.98 -13.52 30.89
C SER A 14 9.42 -14.93 31.12
N ASP A 15 8.17 -15.01 31.58
CA ASP A 15 7.49 -16.29 31.87
C ASP A 15 6.70 -16.80 30.65
N GLY A 16 6.82 -16.12 29.51
CA GLY A 16 6.11 -16.47 28.27
C GLY A 16 4.62 -16.13 28.30
N ARG A 17 4.21 -15.17 29.13
CA ARG A 17 2.81 -14.75 29.29
C ARG A 17 2.55 -13.42 28.62
N VAL A 18 1.35 -13.28 28.07
CA VAL A 18 0.84 -12.02 27.49
C VAL A 18 -0.67 -11.95 27.72
N SER A 19 -1.20 -10.75 27.90
CA SER A 19 -2.64 -10.53 27.97
C SER A 19 -3.14 -9.69 26.80
N LEU A 20 -4.33 -10.01 26.32
CA LEU A 20 -5.00 -9.30 25.25
C LEU A 20 -6.49 -9.14 25.61
N THR A 21 -6.98 -7.93 25.47
CA THR A 21 -8.44 -7.67 25.47
C THR A 21 -8.92 -7.71 24.03
N THR A 22 -9.91 -8.53 23.73
CA THR A 22 -10.43 -8.77 22.39
C THR A 22 -11.96 -8.91 22.42
N GLY A 23 -12.61 -8.90 21.26
CA GLY A 23 -14.00 -9.27 21.10
C GLY A 23 -14.23 -10.76 21.34
N LEU A 24 -15.50 -11.17 21.37
CA LEU A 24 -15.90 -12.57 21.47
C LEU A 24 -15.70 -13.31 20.13
N GLY A 25 -15.64 -14.62 20.18
CA GLY A 25 -15.63 -15.50 19.00
C GLY A 25 -14.36 -16.35 18.87
N ASP A 26 -14.32 -17.12 17.82
CA ASP A 26 -13.21 -18.03 17.53
C ASP A 26 -12.02 -17.28 16.96
N MET A 27 -10.83 -17.62 17.46
CA MET A 27 -9.56 -17.00 17.06
C MET A 27 -8.47 -18.08 16.98
N VAL A 28 -7.37 -17.72 16.33
CA VAL A 28 -6.13 -18.51 16.33
C VAL A 28 -5.05 -17.68 17.01
N ALA A 29 -4.44 -18.26 18.05
CA ALA A 29 -3.23 -17.72 18.66
C ALA A 29 -2.01 -18.40 18.02
N TRP A 30 -1.07 -17.57 17.57
CA TRP A 30 0.23 -17.99 17.02
C TRP A 30 1.35 -17.44 17.90
N ALA A 31 2.33 -18.26 18.21
CA ALA A 31 3.51 -17.84 18.96
C ALA A 31 4.78 -18.38 18.33
N SER A 32 5.88 -17.63 18.45
CA SER A 32 7.20 -18.05 17.97
C SER A 32 8.30 -17.57 18.90
N LYS A 33 9.38 -18.37 19.00
CA LYS A 33 10.62 -18.05 19.70
C LYS A 33 11.75 -18.94 19.19
N ASP A 34 12.94 -18.38 18.98
CA ASP A 34 14.17 -19.09 18.64
C ASP A 34 14.02 -20.07 17.45
N GLY A 35 13.31 -19.64 16.39
CA GLY A 35 13.05 -20.45 15.19
C GLY A 35 11.99 -21.54 15.35
N MET A 36 11.42 -21.70 16.54
CA MET A 36 10.26 -22.56 16.79
C MET A 36 8.97 -21.76 16.77
N PHE A 37 7.86 -22.38 16.38
CA PHE A 37 6.54 -21.78 16.42
C PHE A 37 5.46 -22.79 16.80
N GLY A 38 4.29 -22.28 17.10
CA GLY A 38 3.09 -23.06 17.34
C GLY A 38 1.85 -22.23 17.21
N PHE A 39 0.71 -22.88 17.04
CA PHE A 39 -0.58 -22.21 16.98
C PHE A 39 -1.68 -23.06 17.62
N THR A 40 -2.72 -22.38 18.10
CA THR A 40 -3.91 -23.05 18.66
C THR A 40 -5.16 -22.23 18.40
N LYS A 41 -6.26 -22.91 18.08
CA LYS A 41 -7.58 -22.30 18.03
C LYS A 41 -8.14 -22.17 19.45
N PHE A 42 -8.85 -21.08 19.73
CA PHE A 42 -9.57 -20.87 20.98
C PHE A 42 -10.84 -20.03 20.73
N THR A 43 -11.75 -20.04 21.69
CA THR A 43 -12.95 -19.20 21.65
C THR A 43 -12.86 -18.13 22.73
N ALA A 44 -12.67 -16.89 22.34
CA ALA A 44 -12.65 -15.76 23.28
C ALA A 44 -13.99 -15.64 24.01
N GLY A 45 -13.94 -15.51 25.34
CA GLY A 45 -15.10 -15.52 26.22
C GLY A 45 -15.48 -16.88 26.79
N LYS A 46 -14.89 -17.99 26.30
CA LYS A 46 -15.04 -19.33 26.88
C LYS A 46 -13.79 -19.73 27.68
N GLU A 47 -12.62 -19.55 27.09
CA GLU A 47 -11.35 -19.84 27.74
C GLU A 47 -10.79 -18.58 28.41
N GLY A 48 -10.41 -18.67 29.68
CA GLY A 48 -9.75 -17.59 30.41
C GLY A 48 -8.23 -17.56 30.20
N GLU A 49 -7.63 -18.69 29.85
CA GLU A 49 -6.21 -18.83 29.55
C GLU A 49 -6.01 -19.79 28.36
N VAL A 50 -5.16 -19.41 27.41
CA VAL A 50 -4.86 -20.17 26.22
C VAL A 50 -3.38 -20.49 26.19
N LYS A 51 -3.01 -21.76 25.99
CA LYS A 51 -1.63 -22.22 25.90
C LYS A 51 -1.27 -22.53 24.46
N VAL A 52 -0.21 -21.88 23.95
CA VAL A 52 0.40 -22.21 22.67
C VAL A 52 1.69 -22.98 22.92
N VAL A 53 1.82 -24.15 22.30
CA VAL A 53 3.03 -24.98 22.39
C VAL A 53 3.87 -24.74 21.16
N LEU A 54 5.16 -24.40 21.34
CA LEU A 54 6.11 -24.20 20.26
C LEU A 54 6.74 -25.57 19.90
N ASP A 55 6.16 -26.30 18.98
CA ASP A 55 6.52 -27.65 18.58
C ASP A 55 6.84 -27.83 17.11
N LYS A 56 6.86 -26.71 16.35
CA LYS A 56 7.10 -26.69 14.92
C LYS A 56 8.33 -25.86 14.57
N THR A 57 9.01 -26.20 13.49
CA THR A 57 10.19 -25.51 12.98
C THR A 57 10.00 -25.18 11.50
N ALA A 58 10.90 -24.40 10.91
CA ALA A 58 10.95 -24.14 9.48
C ALA A 58 10.86 -25.44 8.66
N GLY A 59 10.13 -25.42 7.56
CA GLY A 59 9.83 -26.59 6.73
C GLY A 59 8.64 -27.42 7.22
N TYR A 60 7.97 -27.04 8.32
CA TYR A 60 6.72 -27.68 8.71
C TYR A 60 5.67 -27.51 7.61
N SER A 61 5.11 -28.61 7.15
CA SER A 61 4.05 -28.65 6.13
C SER A 61 2.86 -29.45 6.63
N ALA A 62 1.70 -28.84 6.62
CA ALA A 62 0.45 -29.50 7.00
C ALA A 62 -0.76 -28.84 6.30
N SER A 63 -1.84 -29.60 6.19
CA SER A 63 -3.18 -29.08 5.90
C SER A 63 -4.03 -29.20 7.16
N VAL A 64 -4.55 -28.08 7.64
CA VAL A 64 -5.36 -28.01 8.86
C VAL A 64 -6.71 -27.40 8.52
N ALA A 65 -7.80 -28.10 8.84
CA ALA A 65 -9.15 -27.56 8.75
C ALA A 65 -9.55 -26.98 10.12
N LEU A 66 -9.96 -25.73 10.13
CA LEU A 66 -10.47 -25.04 11.31
C LEU A 66 -11.91 -24.56 11.04
N ASP A 67 -12.81 -24.94 11.92
CA ASP A 67 -14.16 -24.38 11.95
C ASP A 67 -14.10 -23.10 12.82
N ILE A 68 -14.19 -21.94 12.17
CA ILE A 68 -14.14 -20.63 12.84
C ILE A 68 -15.56 -20.08 12.90
N ILE A 69 -16.17 -20.16 14.07
CA ILE A 69 -17.53 -19.72 14.30
C ILE A 69 -17.51 -18.25 14.75
N PRO A 70 -18.16 -17.33 14.00
CA PRO A 70 -18.30 -15.94 14.44
C PRO A 70 -19.15 -15.86 15.70
N PRO A 71 -18.98 -14.82 16.54
CA PRO A 71 -19.87 -14.61 17.67
C PRO A 71 -21.29 -14.35 17.22
N ILE A 72 -22.27 -14.74 18.04
CA ILE A 72 -23.66 -14.38 17.79
C ILE A 72 -23.78 -12.86 17.81
N GLU A 73 -24.20 -12.30 16.69
CA GLU A 73 -24.40 -10.87 16.57
C GLU A 73 -25.56 -10.42 17.48
N GLN A 74 -25.26 -9.51 18.40
CA GLN A 74 -26.27 -8.85 19.21
C GLN A 74 -26.46 -7.44 18.67
N SER A 75 -27.54 -7.21 17.96
CA SER A 75 -27.91 -5.88 17.50
C SER A 75 -28.50 -5.09 18.67
N ASN A 76 -27.82 -4.03 19.07
CA ASN A 76 -28.34 -3.01 19.98
C ASN A 76 -28.90 -1.80 19.22
N VAL A 77 -29.31 -2.00 17.98
CA VAL A 77 -29.93 -0.93 17.17
C VAL A 77 -31.28 -0.57 17.80
N PRO A 78 -31.49 0.68 18.20
CA PRO A 78 -32.77 1.13 18.73
C PRO A 78 -33.89 0.91 17.72
N GLU A 79 -35.08 0.56 18.21
CA GLU A 79 -36.26 0.55 17.34
C GLU A 79 -36.52 1.97 16.80
N VAL A 80 -36.70 2.05 15.49
CA VAL A 80 -36.94 3.33 14.80
C VAL A 80 -38.41 3.44 14.49
N THR A 81 -39.05 4.53 14.93
CA THR A 81 -40.46 4.76 14.59
C THR A 81 -40.62 5.14 13.09
N PRO A 82 -41.80 4.95 12.49
CA PRO A 82 -42.06 5.36 11.12
C PRO A 82 -41.79 6.85 10.88
N GLU A 83 -42.03 7.72 11.85
CA GLU A 83 -41.77 9.15 11.78
C GLU A 83 -40.26 9.45 11.74
N GLN A 84 -39.48 8.72 12.54
CA GLN A 84 -38.01 8.83 12.54
C GLN A 84 -37.43 8.34 11.23
N ALA A 85 -37.92 7.21 10.69
CA ALA A 85 -37.52 6.70 9.38
C ALA A 85 -37.83 7.73 8.28
N ALA A 86 -39.07 8.25 8.21
CA ALA A 86 -39.47 9.27 7.26
C ALA A 86 -38.68 10.58 7.41
N HIS A 87 -38.25 10.94 8.63
CA HIS A 87 -37.36 12.09 8.85
C HIS A 87 -35.96 11.83 8.27
N ASN A 88 -35.42 10.65 8.47
CA ASN A 88 -34.14 10.25 7.92
C ASN A 88 -34.15 10.22 6.39
N ASP A 89 -35.23 9.69 5.77
CA ASP A 89 -35.39 9.66 4.31
C ASP A 89 -35.40 11.09 3.73
N ARG A 90 -36.09 12.03 4.39
CA ARG A 90 -36.06 13.44 3.99
C ARG A 90 -34.64 14.05 4.08
N ARG A 91 -33.89 13.69 5.13
CA ARG A 91 -32.47 14.11 5.24
C ARG A 91 -31.62 13.58 4.09
N PHE A 92 -31.72 12.30 3.78
CA PHE A 92 -31.01 11.72 2.63
C PHE A 92 -31.38 12.41 1.32
N ALA A 93 -32.68 12.65 1.07
CA ALA A 93 -33.12 13.39 -0.11
C ALA A 93 -32.55 14.82 -0.18
N GLN A 94 -32.44 15.50 0.97
CA GLN A 94 -31.81 16.81 1.05
C GLN A 94 -30.30 16.75 0.78
N GLU A 95 -29.60 15.78 1.39
CA GLU A 95 -28.17 15.55 1.19
C GLU A 95 -27.86 15.23 -0.29
N ASP A 96 -28.68 14.40 -0.93
CA ASP A 96 -28.56 14.09 -2.34
C ASP A 96 -28.82 15.31 -3.24
N SER A 97 -29.80 16.17 -2.89
CA SER A 97 -30.04 17.42 -3.60
C SER A 97 -28.82 18.34 -3.56
N ILE A 98 -28.20 18.51 -2.38
CA ILE A 98 -26.99 19.33 -2.21
C ILE A 98 -25.82 18.73 -3.01
N ARG A 99 -25.62 17.42 -2.91
CA ARG A 99 -24.58 16.70 -3.66
C ARG A 99 -24.75 16.86 -5.16
N ASN A 100 -25.96 16.64 -5.66
CA ASN A 100 -26.27 16.73 -7.08
C ASN A 100 -26.09 18.16 -7.61
N ALA A 101 -26.50 19.17 -6.85
CA ALA A 101 -26.26 20.57 -7.18
C ALA A 101 -24.76 20.90 -7.29
N TYR A 102 -23.94 20.35 -6.38
CA TYR A 102 -22.49 20.51 -6.44
C TYR A 102 -21.89 19.78 -7.65
N VAL A 103 -22.28 18.51 -7.89
CA VAL A 103 -21.78 17.74 -9.03
C VAL A 103 -22.16 18.38 -10.37
N ALA A 104 -23.32 19.04 -10.44
CA ALA A 104 -23.76 19.78 -11.65
C ALA A 104 -22.86 20.99 -11.98
N THR A 105 -21.95 21.39 -11.08
CA THR A 105 -20.93 22.42 -11.36
C THR A 105 -19.67 21.88 -12.01
N PHE A 106 -19.53 20.55 -12.13
CA PHE A 106 -18.34 19.93 -12.72
C PHE A 106 -18.39 20.05 -14.25
N PRO A 107 -17.22 20.10 -14.92
CA PRO A 107 -17.19 20.14 -16.37
C PRO A 107 -17.90 18.96 -17.02
N THR A 108 -18.63 19.23 -18.08
CA THR A 108 -19.25 18.21 -18.95
C THR A 108 -18.19 17.51 -19.81
N ASP A 109 -18.58 16.43 -20.49
CA ASP A 109 -17.69 15.74 -21.43
C ASP A 109 -17.29 16.64 -22.59
N GLU A 110 -18.23 17.47 -23.09
CA GLU A 110 -17.99 18.43 -24.18
C GLU A 110 -17.00 19.51 -23.75
N GLU A 111 -17.10 20.03 -22.53
CA GLU A 111 -16.15 21.00 -21.98
C GLU A 111 -14.76 20.36 -21.79
N ALA A 112 -14.68 19.12 -21.32
CA ALA A 112 -13.42 18.38 -21.19
C ALA A 112 -12.78 18.10 -22.58
N VAL A 113 -13.58 17.80 -23.61
CA VAL A 113 -13.11 17.68 -25.01
C VAL A 113 -12.57 19.01 -25.51
N ALA A 114 -13.24 20.12 -25.24
CA ALA A 114 -12.75 21.45 -25.64
C ALA A 114 -11.41 21.80 -24.97
N LEU A 115 -11.21 21.41 -23.71
CA LEU A 115 -9.92 21.53 -23.02
C LEU A 115 -8.82 20.70 -23.71
N ALA A 116 -9.14 19.46 -24.11
CA ALA A 116 -8.20 18.61 -24.82
C ALA A 116 -7.76 19.23 -26.17
N GLU A 117 -8.70 19.80 -26.90
CA GLU A 117 -8.43 20.51 -28.16
C GLU A 117 -7.55 21.75 -27.93
N LYS A 118 -7.87 22.55 -26.91
CA LYS A 118 -7.07 23.72 -26.50
C LYS A 118 -5.63 23.30 -26.15
N TRP A 119 -5.46 22.19 -25.48
CA TRP A 119 -4.16 21.71 -25.02
C TRP A 119 -3.38 20.89 -26.06
N GLY A 120 -4.04 20.42 -27.12
CA GLY A 120 -3.43 19.56 -28.16
C GLY A 120 -3.07 18.17 -27.63
N VAL A 121 -3.92 17.60 -26.77
CA VAL A 121 -3.72 16.29 -26.12
C VAL A 121 -4.87 15.34 -26.41
N ASP A 122 -4.75 14.08 -25.96
CA ASP A 122 -5.78 13.06 -26.20
C ASP A 122 -7.10 13.38 -25.49
N LYS A 123 -8.19 13.33 -26.26
CA LYS A 123 -9.54 13.70 -25.79
C LYS A 123 -10.07 12.72 -24.75
N SER A 124 -9.90 11.41 -24.98
CA SER A 124 -10.43 10.37 -24.11
C SER A 124 -9.74 10.38 -22.74
N GLN A 125 -8.42 10.54 -22.75
CA GLN A 125 -7.64 10.68 -21.50
C GLN A 125 -8.05 11.95 -20.75
N THR A 126 -8.24 13.08 -21.43
CA THR A 126 -8.64 14.34 -20.80
C THR A 126 -10.03 14.23 -20.17
N VAL A 127 -11.02 13.69 -20.87
CA VAL A 127 -12.36 13.44 -20.30
C VAL A 127 -12.27 12.57 -19.06
N THR A 128 -11.53 11.47 -19.11
CA THR A 128 -11.34 10.58 -17.97
C THR A 128 -10.68 11.30 -16.79
N LEU A 129 -9.62 12.06 -17.04
CA LEU A 129 -8.87 12.79 -16.02
C LEU A 129 -9.76 13.82 -15.31
N ILE A 130 -10.47 14.65 -16.05
CA ILE A 130 -11.35 15.70 -15.51
C ILE A 130 -12.48 15.08 -14.69
N LYS A 131 -13.14 14.03 -15.20
CA LYS A 131 -14.19 13.30 -14.45
C LYS A 131 -13.66 12.71 -13.14
N GLN A 132 -12.51 12.07 -13.18
CA GLN A 132 -11.93 11.44 -12.00
C GLN A 132 -11.42 12.45 -10.97
N SER A 133 -11.08 13.67 -11.39
CA SER A 133 -10.67 14.75 -10.48
C SER A 133 -11.84 15.33 -9.67
N ARG A 134 -13.09 15.10 -10.08
CA ARG A 134 -14.30 15.58 -9.40
C ARG A 134 -14.17 17.05 -8.97
N GLY A 135 -14.41 17.37 -7.69
CA GLY A 135 -14.33 18.73 -7.16
C GLY A 135 -12.97 19.42 -7.27
N ASN A 136 -11.90 18.68 -7.52
CA ASN A 136 -10.55 19.24 -7.71
C ASN A 136 -10.23 19.60 -9.17
N TYR A 137 -11.22 19.51 -10.07
CA TYR A 137 -11.01 19.75 -11.51
C TYR A 137 -10.36 21.10 -11.82
N GLN A 138 -10.68 22.15 -11.05
CA GLN A 138 -10.10 23.48 -11.26
C GLN A 138 -8.58 23.52 -11.03
N THR A 139 -8.10 22.81 -9.99
CA THR A 139 -6.66 22.67 -9.72
C THR A 139 -5.97 21.96 -10.89
N ILE A 140 -6.55 20.85 -11.36
CA ILE A 140 -6.01 20.10 -12.49
C ILE A 140 -5.99 20.91 -13.79
N ILE A 141 -7.10 21.62 -14.10
CA ILE A 141 -7.18 22.49 -15.28
C ILE A 141 -6.12 23.60 -15.19
N THR A 142 -6.03 24.29 -14.06
CA THR A 142 -5.06 25.37 -13.86
C THR A 142 -3.62 24.86 -13.98
N PHE A 143 -3.33 23.70 -13.42
CA PHE A 143 -2.01 23.06 -13.56
C PHE A 143 -1.67 22.79 -15.03
N LEU A 144 -2.58 22.18 -15.78
CA LEU A 144 -2.37 21.86 -17.20
C LEU A 144 -2.35 23.12 -18.09
N ASP A 145 -3.10 24.16 -17.76
CA ASP A 145 -3.05 25.45 -18.47
C ASP A 145 -1.68 26.12 -18.33
N ASN A 146 -1.08 26.03 -17.15
CA ASN A 146 0.25 26.61 -16.86
C ASN A 146 1.42 25.74 -17.34
N CYS A 147 1.16 24.48 -17.71
CA CYS A 147 2.18 23.57 -18.19
C CYS A 147 2.64 23.94 -19.60
N PRO A 148 3.98 23.96 -19.90
CA PRO A 148 4.51 24.10 -21.26
C PRO A 148 3.87 23.08 -22.21
N GLN A 149 3.54 23.50 -23.43
CA GLN A 149 2.83 22.67 -24.38
C GLN A 149 3.56 21.35 -24.67
N GLU A 150 4.88 21.40 -24.83
CA GLU A 150 5.76 20.26 -25.11
C GLU A 150 5.82 19.23 -23.95
N LEU A 151 5.54 19.65 -22.72
CA LEU A 151 5.55 18.80 -21.54
C LEU A 151 4.16 18.37 -21.07
N ARG A 152 3.09 18.84 -21.71
CA ARG A 152 1.71 18.63 -21.24
C ARG A 152 1.30 17.16 -21.25
N ASN A 153 1.72 16.39 -22.24
CA ASN A 153 1.50 14.94 -22.24
C ASN A 153 2.20 14.24 -21.06
N ARG A 154 3.39 14.70 -20.68
CA ARG A 154 4.10 14.19 -19.50
C ARG A 154 3.39 14.57 -18.19
N ALA A 155 2.84 15.78 -18.11
CA ALA A 155 2.00 16.20 -16.99
C ALA A 155 0.76 15.31 -16.85
N ILE A 156 0.12 14.98 -17.97
CA ILE A 156 -1.02 14.05 -17.98
C ILE A 156 -0.58 12.64 -17.54
N SER A 157 0.56 12.13 -17.99
CA SER A 157 1.12 10.85 -17.52
C SER A 157 1.34 10.88 -16.01
N MET A 158 1.92 11.95 -15.45
CA MET A 158 2.08 12.11 -14.00
C MET A 158 0.73 12.04 -13.27
N LEU A 159 -0.29 12.73 -13.77
CA LEU A 159 -1.62 12.70 -13.17
C LEU A 159 -2.26 11.31 -13.22
N PHE A 160 -2.01 10.52 -14.27
CA PHE A 160 -2.49 9.14 -14.35
C PHE A 160 -1.73 8.14 -13.46
N CYS A 161 -0.46 8.42 -13.09
CA CYS A 161 0.25 7.64 -12.08
C CYS A 161 -0.33 7.81 -10.67
N MET A 162 -1.03 8.92 -10.44
CA MET A 162 -1.72 9.17 -9.17
C MET A 162 -3.03 8.39 -9.10
N SER A 163 -3.43 7.99 -7.90
CA SER A 163 -4.75 7.37 -7.67
C SER A 163 -5.88 8.37 -7.97
N GLU A 164 -7.09 7.86 -8.20
CA GLU A 164 -8.27 8.74 -8.31
C GLU A 164 -8.48 9.59 -7.05
N LYS A 165 -8.22 9.00 -5.87
CA LYS A 165 -8.30 9.71 -4.61
C LYS A 165 -7.34 10.90 -4.59
N ASP A 166 -6.10 10.71 -5.01
CA ASP A 166 -5.10 11.77 -5.03
C ASP A 166 -5.45 12.88 -6.03
N ARG A 167 -5.96 12.52 -7.20
CA ARG A 167 -6.46 13.52 -8.19
C ARG A 167 -7.59 14.37 -7.65
N ARG A 168 -8.39 13.87 -6.68
CA ARG A 168 -9.52 14.58 -6.08
C ARG A 168 -9.13 15.59 -5.02
N ASP A 169 -7.89 15.54 -4.50
CA ASP A 169 -7.48 16.37 -3.37
C ASP A 169 -6.03 16.89 -3.42
N VAL A 170 -5.26 16.57 -4.46
CA VAL A 170 -3.90 17.09 -4.61
C VAL A 170 -3.88 18.59 -4.74
N SER A 171 -2.96 19.25 -4.03
CA SER A 171 -2.77 20.69 -4.11
C SER A 171 -1.88 21.10 -5.29
N MET A 172 -1.99 22.36 -5.71
CA MET A 172 -1.15 22.95 -6.76
C MET A 172 0.33 22.88 -6.41
N ASP A 173 0.70 23.11 -5.15
CA ASP A 173 2.10 23.08 -4.70
C ASP A 173 2.72 21.69 -4.88
N VAL A 174 1.96 20.63 -4.57
CA VAL A 174 2.40 19.25 -4.80
C VAL A 174 2.56 18.98 -6.29
N LEU A 175 1.59 19.38 -7.13
CA LEU A 175 1.69 19.18 -8.57
C LEU A 175 2.91 19.90 -9.17
N ASN A 176 3.14 21.13 -8.81
CA ASN A 176 4.26 21.92 -9.33
C ASN A 176 5.61 21.32 -8.87
N ASP A 177 5.74 20.95 -7.61
CA ASP A 177 6.97 20.34 -7.07
C ASP A 177 7.30 19.02 -7.76
N HIS A 178 6.29 18.16 -7.94
CA HIS A 178 6.50 16.84 -8.55
C HIS A 178 6.68 16.91 -10.07
N PHE A 179 6.11 17.93 -10.72
CA PHE A 179 6.25 18.13 -12.15
C PHE A 179 7.70 18.37 -12.57
N ALA A 180 8.54 18.91 -11.71
CA ALA A 180 9.97 19.07 -11.97
C ALA A 180 10.67 17.76 -12.36
N ALA A 181 10.14 16.60 -11.95
CA ALA A 181 10.69 15.30 -12.27
C ALA A 181 10.48 14.86 -13.73
N VAL A 182 9.59 15.48 -14.49
CA VAL A 182 9.28 15.07 -15.87
C VAL A 182 10.46 15.19 -16.83
N VAL A 183 11.43 16.03 -16.48
CA VAL A 183 12.66 16.27 -17.27
C VAL A 183 13.88 15.50 -16.76
N LEU A 184 13.72 14.67 -15.73
CA LEU A 184 14.82 13.85 -15.23
C LEU A 184 15.29 12.85 -16.30
N GLU A 185 16.56 12.50 -16.21
CA GLU A 185 17.19 11.49 -17.07
C GLU A 185 16.51 10.12 -16.91
N GLY A 186 16.36 9.39 -18.04
CA GLY A 186 15.69 8.08 -18.06
C GLY A 186 14.16 8.16 -18.18
N ASN A 187 13.60 9.34 -18.49
CA ASN A 187 12.16 9.54 -18.64
C ASN A 187 11.49 8.76 -19.80
N ASP A 188 12.30 8.11 -20.65
CA ASP A 188 11.87 7.20 -21.71
C ASP A 188 11.69 5.75 -21.24
N LYS A 189 12.09 5.42 -20.02
CA LYS A 189 11.99 4.06 -19.48
C LYS A 189 10.56 3.71 -19.08
N PRO A 190 10.08 2.48 -19.34
CA PRO A 190 8.69 2.09 -19.07
C PRO A 190 8.31 2.15 -17.57
N TYR A 191 9.28 2.05 -16.68
CA TYR A 191 9.05 2.13 -15.24
C TYR A 191 9.13 3.57 -14.68
N PHE A 192 9.51 4.55 -15.50
CA PHE A 192 9.76 5.92 -15.03
C PHE A 192 8.52 6.56 -14.45
N ASP A 193 7.41 6.50 -15.17
CA ASP A 193 6.17 7.15 -14.74
C ASP A 193 5.69 6.62 -13.38
N GLN A 194 5.68 5.30 -13.22
CA GLN A 194 5.19 4.67 -11.99
C GLN A 194 6.16 4.80 -10.80
N TYR A 195 7.46 4.73 -11.04
CA TYR A 195 8.43 4.55 -9.95
C TYR A 195 9.46 5.67 -9.81
N VAL A 196 9.40 6.70 -10.65
CA VAL A 196 10.15 7.95 -10.50
C VAL A 196 9.20 9.15 -10.46
N LEU A 197 8.28 9.26 -11.44
CA LEU A 197 7.42 10.43 -11.59
C LEU A 197 6.27 10.46 -10.58
N ASN A 198 5.70 9.31 -10.24
CA ASN A 198 4.58 9.20 -9.29
C ASN A 198 4.94 9.84 -7.94
N PRO A 199 4.16 10.83 -7.47
CA PRO A 199 4.43 11.49 -6.20
C PRO A 199 4.16 10.59 -4.98
N ARG A 200 3.22 9.65 -5.08
CA ARG A 200 2.83 8.76 -3.98
C ARG A 200 3.75 7.54 -3.88
N VAL A 201 4.15 7.23 -2.67
CA VAL A 201 4.95 6.03 -2.37
C VAL A 201 4.07 4.93 -1.77
N SER A 202 3.26 5.26 -0.76
CA SER A 202 2.41 4.32 -0.03
C SER A 202 1.12 5.01 0.44
N ASN A 203 0.94 5.19 1.73
CA ASN A 203 -0.27 5.78 2.34
C ASN A 203 -0.01 7.12 3.06
N GLU A 204 1.10 7.78 2.76
CA GLU A 204 1.45 9.07 3.32
C GLU A 204 0.54 10.20 2.80
N MET A 205 0.52 11.32 3.53
CA MET A 205 -0.01 12.57 2.99
C MET A 205 0.93 13.07 1.88
N LEU A 206 0.38 13.39 0.70
CA LEU A 206 1.18 14.00 -0.37
C LEU A 206 1.65 15.39 0.06
N THR A 207 2.96 15.60 -0.04
CA THR A 207 3.61 16.87 0.28
C THR A 207 4.67 17.19 -0.78
N PRO A 208 4.96 18.48 -1.04
CA PRO A 208 6.09 18.83 -1.87
C PRO A 208 7.39 18.41 -1.16
N TYR A 209 8.21 17.61 -1.82
CA TYR A 209 9.49 17.14 -1.27
C TYR A 209 10.64 17.15 -2.26
N ARG A 210 10.37 17.23 -3.56
CA ARG A 210 11.43 17.14 -4.57
C ARG A 210 12.35 18.36 -4.58
N SER A 211 11.77 19.56 -4.54
CA SER A 211 12.53 20.80 -4.41
C SER A 211 13.39 20.80 -3.14
N PHE A 212 12.81 20.35 -2.02
CA PHE A 212 13.56 20.21 -0.78
C PHE A 212 14.74 19.25 -0.93
N PHE A 213 14.58 18.07 -1.53
CA PHE A 213 15.72 17.17 -1.72
C PHE A 213 16.74 17.70 -2.73
N ALA A 214 16.32 18.46 -3.73
CA ALA A 214 17.23 19.14 -4.65
C ALA A 214 18.07 20.24 -3.98
N GLU A 215 17.59 20.82 -2.85
CA GLU A 215 18.34 21.79 -2.06
C GLU A 215 19.35 21.13 -1.10
N VAL A 216 19.01 19.97 -0.53
CA VAL A 216 19.79 19.34 0.56
C VAL A 216 20.68 18.19 0.09
N ILE A 217 20.47 17.66 -1.10
CA ILE A 217 21.32 16.65 -1.77
C ILE A 217 21.96 17.33 -2.98
N THR A 218 23.26 17.44 -2.99
CA THR A 218 23.98 18.07 -4.10
C THR A 218 23.84 17.28 -5.39
N THR A 219 24.06 17.95 -6.53
CA THR A 219 24.03 17.28 -7.84
C THR A 219 25.03 16.13 -7.93
N ASP A 220 26.22 16.31 -7.36
CA ASP A 220 27.29 15.29 -7.37
C ASP A 220 26.88 14.08 -6.52
N GLU A 221 26.32 14.30 -5.32
CA GLU A 221 25.78 13.21 -4.49
C GLU A 221 24.64 12.47 -5.21
N ALA A 222 23.70 13.20 -5.82
CA ALA A 222 22.63 12.59 -6.59
C ALA A 222 23.13 11.75 -7.78
N MET A 223 24.18 12.21 -8.47
CA MET A 223 24.84 11.42 -9.53
C MET A 223 25.51 10.17 -8.97
N GLN A 224 26.19 10.28 -7.84
CA GLN A 224 26.82 9.13 -7.16
C GLN A 224 25.78 8.10 -6.74
N TYR A 225 24.67 8.53 -6.10
CA TYR A 225 23.60 7.63 -5.67
C TYR A 225 22.88 6.99 -6.86
N ARG A 226 22.70 7.69 -7.98
CA ARG A 226 22.16 7.09 -9.21
C ARG A 226 23.07 6.02 -9.79
N ALA A 227 24.37 6.27 -9.79
CA ALA A 227 25.34 5.29 -10.28
C ALA A 227 25.43 4.05 -9.37
N ASN A 228 25.29 4.23 -8.07
CA ASN A 228 25.29 3.16 -7.07
C ASN A 228 24.23 3.41 -5.99
N PRO A 229 22.96 2.98 -6.19
CA PRO A 229 21.90 3.19 -5.22
C PRO A 229 22.14 2.55 -3.84
N GLN A 230 23.05 1.58 -3.73
CA GLN A 230 23.47 1.01 -2.45
C GLN A 230 24.12 2.04 -1.52
N GLU A 231 24.76 3.08 -2.05
CA GLU A 231 25.30 4.18 -1.24
C GLU A 231 24.17 5.01 -0.58
N TRP A 232 23.02 5.15 -1.26
CA TRP A 232 21.84 5.77 -0.66
C TRP A 232 21.23 4.90 0.45
N VAL A 233 21.19 3.57 0.26
CA VAL A 233 20.77 2.63 1.32
C VAL A 233 21.66 2.78 2.54
N LYS A 234 22.97 2.79 2.32
CA LYS A 234 23.99 2.96 3.38
C LYS A 234 23.80 4.29 4.11
N TRP A 235 23.66 5.39 3.36
CA TRP A 235 23.43 6.69 3.95
C TRP A 235 22.18 6.71 4.85
N CYS A 236 21.07 6.13 4.38
CA CYS A 236 19.85 6.03 5.19
C CYS A 236 20.05 5.19 6.45
N SER A 237 20.75 4.07 6.34
CA SER A 237 21.07 3.19 7.47
C SER A 237 21.90 3.90 8.55
N GLU A 238 22.87 4.73 8.14
CA GLU A 238 23.78 5.44 9.03
C GLU A 238 23.17 6.71 9.64
N ASN A 239 22.21 7.35 8.96
CA ASN A 239 21.71 8.68 9.32
C ASN A 239 20.26 8.71 9.81
N ILE A 240 19.48 7.63 9.64
CA ILE A 240 18.09 7.59 10.07
C ILE A 240 17.91 6.52 11.15
N VAL A 241 17.59 6.96 12.35
CA VAL A 241 17.32 6.09 13.49
C VAL A 241 15.86 5.64 13.48
N VAL A 242 15.64 4.35 13.54
CA VAL A 242 14.29 3.81 13.69
C VAL A 242 13.98 3.57 15.17
N ASP A 243 13.02 4.34 15.69
CA ASP A 243 12.47 4.15 17.03
C ASP A 243 10.95 4.34 17.01
N SER A 244 10.23 3.23 16.97
CA SER A 244 8.76 3.20 16.92
C SER A 244 8.08 3.82 18.16
N LYS A 245 8.80 3.99 19.27
CA LYS A 245 8.26 4.62 20.48
C LYS A 245 7.87 6.09 20.26
N TRP A 246 8.53 6.77 19.32
CA TRP A 246 8.21 8.16 18.98
C TRP A 246 6.98 8.31 18.10
N ASN A 247 6.51 7.23 17.49
CA ASN A 247 5.32 7.22 16.64
C ASN A 247 4.35 6.08 17.01
N PRO A 248 3.82 6.06 18.24
CA PRO A 248 2.98 4.96 18.73
C PRO A 248 1.64 4.82 18.02
N ARG A 249 1.25 5.82 17.22
CA ARG A 249 0.02 5.81 16.40
C ARG A 249 0.28 5.48 14.94
N HIS A 250 1.52 5.24 14.55
CA HIS A 250 1.93 4.88 13.19
C HIS A 250 1.47 5.86 12.10
N PHE A 251 1.43 7.17 12.41
CA PHE A 251 1.19 8.19 11.39
C PHE A 251 2.40 8.31 10.47
N CYS A 252 2.17 8.31 9.16
CA CYS A 252 3.25 8.51 8.20
C CYS A 252 3.87 9.90 8.37
N MET A 253 5.16 9.93 8.64
CA MET A 253 5.93 11.18 8.64
C MET A 253 6.22 11.61 7.22
N SER A 254 6.18 12.93 6.96
CA SER A 254 6.57 13.45 5.64
C SER A 254 8.05 13.18 5.36
N PRO A 255 8.46 12.98 4.09
CA PRO A 255 9.87 12.77 3.73
C PRO A 255 10.80 13.87 4.23
N ARG A 256 10.37 15.14 4.16
CA ARG A 256 11.09 16.28 4.73
C ARG A 256 11.21 16.20 6.26
N GLY A 257 10.15 15.73 6.94
CA GLY A 257 10.14 15.54 8.39
C GLY A 257 11.16 14.51 8.84
N VAL A 258 11.25 13.37 8.15
CA VAL A 258 12.25 12.32 8.43
C VAL A 258 13.67 12.84 8.23
N TRP A 259 13.94 13.55 7.12
CA TRP A 259 15.25 14.18 6.90
C TRP A 259 15.63 15.11 8.04
N THR A 260 14.71 15.96 8.48
CA THR A 260 14.99 16.98 9.49
C THR A 260 15.22 16.39 10.88
N LEU A 261 14.39 15.40 11.27
CA LEU A 261 14.41 14.82 12.61
C LEU A 261 15.43 13.68 12.77
N ARG A 262 15.82 13.01 11.68
CA ARG A 262 16.71 11.84 11.68
C ARG A 262 16.24 10.67 12.54
N THR A 263 15.01 10.71 13.04
CA THR A 263 14.39 9.67 13.86
C THR A 263 12.96 9.46 13.39
N THR A 264 12.55 8.19 13.19
CA THR A 264 11.24 7.85 12.65
C THR A 264 10.89 6.40 12.97
N ASP A 265 9.70 5.94 12.58
CA ASP A 265 9.35 4.52 12.49
C ASP A 265 9.84 3.89 11.17
N ALA A 266 9.82 2.55 11.09
CA ALA A 266 10.32 1.83 9.93
C ALA A 266 9.56 2.17 8.63
N HIS A 267 8.23 2.25 8.68
CA HIS A 267 7.41 2.53 7.50
C HIS A 267 7.66 3.95 6.95
N SER A 268 7.75 4.94 7.83
CA SER A 268 8.08 6.32 7.42
C SER A 268 9.51 6.44 6.89
N ARG A 269 10.49 5.63 7.39
CA ARG A 269 11.84 5.54 6.81
C ARG A 269 11.77 5.01 5.37
N ASP A 270 10.97 3.99 5.13
CA ASP A 270 10.83 3.37 3.82
C ASP A 270 10.20 4.33 2.80
N ILE A 271 9.17 5.06 3.20
CA ILE A 271 8.58 6.15 2.40
C ILE A 271 9.63 7.23 2.09
N PHE A 272 10.38 7.66 3.10
CA PHE A 272 11.45 8.64 2.96
C PHE A 272 12.53 8.17 1.97
N PHE A 273 13.00 6.94 2.11
CA PHE A 273 13.99 6.35 1.21
C PHE A 273 13.54 6.44 -0.25
N VAL A 274 12.30 5.98 -0.52
CA VAL A 274 11.73 5.96 -1.87
C VAL A 274 11.53 7.37 -2.41
N SER A 275 11.00 8.29 -1.59
CA SER A 275 10.75 9.68 -1.99
C SER A 275 12.03 10.41 -2.41
N ALA A 276 13.09 10.29 -1.60
CA ALA A 276 14.37 10.88 -1.91
C ALA A 276 15.05 10.21 -3.12
N ALA A 277 14.99 8.88 -3.22
CA ALA A 277 15.49 8.14 -4.38
C ALA A 277 14.82 8.62 -5.68
N ARG A 278 13.47 8.72 -5.69
CA ARG A 278 12.73 9.25 -6.83
C ARG A 278 13.08 10.70 -7.16
N SER A 279 13.37 11.52 -6.15
CA SER A 279 13.80 12.92 -6.36
C SER A 279 15.16 13.02 -7.05
N MET A 280 16.03 12.04 -6.83
CA MET A 280 17.32 11.90 -7.51
C MET A 280 17.22 11.19 -8.87
N GLY A 281 16.03 10.74 -9.30
CA GLY A 281 15.84 10.00 -10.56
C GLY A 281 16.09 8.49 -10.45
N ILE A 282 16.22 7.96 -9.24
CA ILE A 282 16.33 6.51 -8.98
C ILE A 282 14.92 5.93 -8.91
N ALA A 283 14.60 4.96 -9.78
CA ALA A 283 13.33 4.26 -9.69
C ALA A 283 13.31 3.42 -8.40
N ALA A 284 12.33 3.70 -7.52
CA ALA A 284 12.19 3.04 -6.24
C ALA A 284 10.72 2.85 -5.86
N ARG A 285 10.43 1.84 -5.04
CA ARG A 285 9.07 1.51 -4.60
C ARG A 285 9.06 0.84 -3.23
N ILE A 286 7.92 0.88 -2.59
CA ILE A 286 7.50 -0.16 -1.65
C ILE A 286 6.64 -1.11 -2.49
N ASP A 287 7.07 -2.36 -2.60
CA ASP A 287 6.34 -3.36 -3.38
C ASP A 287 4.99 -3.65 -2.73
N GLU A 288 3.91 -3.49 -3.48
CA GLU A 288 2.54 -3.56 -2.94
C GLU A 288 2.20 -4.95 -2.40
N ILE A 289 2.74 -6.01 -3.00
CA ILE A 289 2.44 -7.39 -2.61
C ILE A 289 3.22 -7.79 -1.36
N THR A 290 4.54 -7.54 -1.36
CA THR A 290 5.44 -8.02 -0.31
C THR A 290 5.69 -7.01 0.81
N GLY A 291 5.39 -5.72 0.57
CA GLY A 291 5.73 -4.62 1.48
C GLY A 291 7.22 -4.27 1.51
N LYS A 292 8.04 -4.88 0.66
CA LYS A 292 9.47 -4.63 0.62
C LYS A 292 9.81 -3.31 -0.05
N THR A 293 10.74 -2.57 0.53
CA THR A 293 11.35 -1.42 -0.11
C THR A 293 12.37 -1.89 -1.15
N GLN A 294 12.29 -1.34 -2.36
CA GLN A 294 13.11 -1.75 -3.48
C GLN A 294 13.57 -0.56 -4.32
N TYR A 295 14.74 -0.68 -4.95
CA TYR A 295 15.18 0.21 -6.01
C TYR A 295 15.52 -0.57 -7.29
N MET A 296 15.48 0.11 -8.43
CA MET A 296 15.82 -0.47 -9.73
C MET A 296 17.30 -0.30 -10.04
N GLN A 297 17.98 -1.37 -10.36
CA GLN A 297 19.33 -1.35 -10.89
C GLN A 297 19.49 -2.39 -12.00
N ASP A 298 20.06 -2.01 -13.12
CA ASP A 298 20.31 -2.89 -14.29
C ASP A 298 19.04 -3.66 -14.73
N GLY A 299 17.88 -3.00 -14.68
CA GLY A 299 16.58 -3.59 -15.07
C GLY A 299 15.99 -4.57 -14.05
N LYS A 300 16.54 -4.66 -12.85
CA LYS A 300 16.07 -5.56 -11.79
C LYS A 300 15.71 -4.78 -10.51
N TRP A 301 14.69 -5.23 -9.83
CA TRP A 301 14.36 -4.77 -8.48
C TRP A 301 15.32 -5.39 -7.47
N ILE A 302 15.95 -4.55 -6.65
CA ILE A 302 16.88 -4.93 -5.58
C ILE A 302 16.21 -4.60 -4.26
N ASP A 303 16.15 -5.56 -3.36
CA ASP A 303 15.60 -5.37 -2.02
C ASP A 303 16.53 -4.47 -1.18
N VAL A 304 15.93 -3.52 -0.46
CA VAL A 304 16.63 -2.62 0.46
C VAL A 304 16.70 -3.29 1.83
N VAL A 305 17.92 -3.45 2.33
CA VAL A 305 18.19 -3.93 3.69
C VAL A 305 19.01 -2.87 4.40
N PHE A 306 18.40 -2.22 5.39
CA PHE A 306 19.06 -1.14 6.13
C PHE A 306 19.98 -1.66 7.25
N GLU A 307 19.81 -2.88 7.70
CA GLU A 307 20.51 -3.43 8.87
C GLU A 307 21.45 -4.57 8.47
N GLY A 308 22.73 -4.41 8.74
CA GLY A 308 23.69 -5.52 8.80
C GLY A 308 24.19 -6.12 7.48
N VAL A 309 23.80 -5.59 6.32
CA VAL A 309 24.22 -6.16 5.02
C VAL A 309 24.87 -5.09 4.14
N THR A 310 26.15 -5.34 3.81
CA THR A 310 26.95 -4.48 2.91
C THR A 310 26.79 -4.83 1.43
N ASP A 311 26.23 -6.00 1.12
CA ASP A 311 26.10 -6.52 -0.24
C ASP A 311 24.64 -6.50 -0.72
N LYS A 312 24.46 -6.42 -2.05
CA LYS A 312 23.14 -6.47 -2.70
C LYS A 312 22.45 -7.79 -2.35
N VAL A 313 21.24 -7.69 -1.78
CA VAL A 313 20.43 -8.86 -1.50
C VAL A 313 19.52 -9.14 -2.70
N THR A 314 19.83 -10.18 -3.45
CA THR A 314 18.89 -10.78 -4.40
C THR A 314 18.20 -11.95 -3.71
N THR A 315 16.93 -11.77 -3.38
CA THR A 315 16.14 -12.85 -2.80
C THR A 315 15.91 -13.94 -3.85
N GLN A 316 16.25 -15.17 -3.50
CA GLN A 316 15.95 -16.32 -4.35
C GLN A 316 14.42 -16.42 -4.51
N GLN A 317 13.96 -16.65 -5.73
CA GLN A 317 12.53 -16.74 -6.02
C GLN A 317 12.09 -18.18 -6.25
N GLY A 318 10.84 -18.45 -5.93
CA GLY A 318 10.13 -19.69 -6.22
C GLY A 318 8.80 -19.39 -6.92
N VAL A 319 8.06 -20.44 -7.25
CA VAL A 319 6.74 -20.32 -7.88
C VAL A 319 5.75 -21.18 -7.11
N ILE A 320 4.65 -20.58 -6.68
CA ILE A 320 3.52 -21.30 -6.09
C ILE A 320 2.47 -21.51 -7.17
N CYS A 321 2.18 -22.75 -7.49
CA CYS A 321 1.10 -23.16 -8.39
C CYS A 321 0.06 -23.96 -7.61
N ALA A 322 -1.20 -23.69 -7.83
CA ALA A 322 -2.28 -24.49 -7.27
C ALA A 322 -3.47 -24.58 -8.24
N GLN A 323 -4.13 -25.73 -8.24
CA GLN A 323 -5.31 -25.97 -9.06
C GLN A 323 -6.58 -25.81 -8.21
N TYR A 324 -7.63 -25.32 -8.84
CA TYR A 324 -8.96 -25.23 -8.26
C TYR A 324 -9.96 -25.86 -9.23
N THR A 325 -10.83 -26.71 -8.69
CA THR A 325 -11.94 -27.28 -9.46
C THR A 325 -13.19 -26.47 -9.17
N PRO A 326 -13.75 -25.78 -10.18
CA PRO A 326 -14.99 -25.00 -10.00
C PRO A 326 -16.12 -25.82 -9.39
N SER A 327 -16.87 -25.20 -8.51
CA SER A 327 -18.09 -25.77 -7.91
C SER A 327 -19.32 -25.05 -8.44
N THR A 328 -20.51 -25.58 -8.13
CA THR A 328 -21.78 -24.95 -8.51
C THR A 328 -21.96 -23.56 -7.87
N TYR A 329 -21.30 -23.32 -6.74
CA TYR A 329 -21.46 -22.09 -5.95
C TYR A 329 -20.30 -21.11 -6.14
N LEU A 330 -19.13 -21.59 -6.58
CA LEU A 330 -17.93 -20.79 -6.72
C LEU A 330 -17.14 -21.24 -7.93
N ASP A 331 -17.13 -20.42 -8.95
CA ASP A 331 -16.41 -20.70 -10.21
C ASP A 331 -14.92 -20.36 -10.09
N ASN A 332 -14.61 -19.15 -9.58
CA ASN A 332 -13.24 -18.66 -9.47
C ASN A 332 -13.05 -17.90 -8.15
N PRO A 333 -12.38 -18.50 -7.15
CA PRO A 333 -12.16 -17.85 -5.85
C PRO A 333 -11.45 -16.51 -5.99
N ARG A 334 -11.90 -15.50 -5.23
CA ARG A 334 -11.28 -14.17 -5.16
C ARG A 334 -10.39 -14.06 -3.95
N TYR A 335 -9.29 -13.34 -4.11
CA TYR A 335 -8.37 -13.02 -3.04
C TYR A 335 -9.10 -12.26 -1.92
N TYR A 336 -8.66 -12.39 -0.70
CA TYR A 336 -9.30 -11.92 0.55
C TYR A 336 -10.69 -12.51 0.84
N ALA A 337 -11.53 -12.71 -0.17
CA ALA A 337 -12.88 -13.21 0.04
C ALA A 337 -12.90 -14.74 0.28
N HIS A 338 -12.14 -15.49 -0.51
CA HIS A 338 -12.18 -16.95 -0.51
C HIS A 338 -10.83 -17.60 -0.20
N PHE A 339 -9.73 -16.87 -0.39
CA PHE A 339 -8.39 -17.32 -0.02
C PHE A 339 -7.45 -16.14 0.23
N SER A 340 -6.36 -16.45 0.93
CA SER A 340 -5.22 -15.55 1.12
C SER A 340 -3.91 -16.33 1.13
N ILE A 341 -2.81 -15.64 0.87
CA ILE A 341 -1.45 -16.16 0.88
C ILE A 341 -0.65 -15.31 1.86
N SER A 342 0.02 -15.96 2.82
CA SER A 342 0.91 -15.30 3.76
C SER A 342 2.29 -15.95 3.72
N LYS A 343 3.34 -15.16 3.72
CA LYS A 343 4.71 -15.63 3.92
C LYS A 343 4.99 -15.82 5.40
N ILE A 344 5.66 -16.89 5.77
CA ILE A 344 6.07 -17.11 7.15
C ILE A 344 7.45 -16.47 7.35
N GLU A 345 7.52 -15.44 8.18
CA GLU A 345 8.76 -14.74 8.52
C GLU A 345 8.91 -14.71 10.04
N ASN A 346 10.02 -15.25 10.54
CA ASN A 346 10.29 -15.36 11.98
C ASN A 346 9.11 -15.98 12.77
N GLY A 347 8.46 -16.98 12.17
CA GLY A 347 7.31 -17.66 12.75
C GLY A 347 6.00 -16.86 12.70
N ASN A 348 5.92 -15.76 11.96
CA ASN A 348 4.70 -14.97 11.77
C ASN A 348 4.19 -15.07 10.34
N ALA A 349 2.89 -15.14 10.18
CA ALA A 349 2.23 -15.07 8.89
C ALA A 349 2.12 -13.59 8.43
N ILE A 350 2.85 -13.23 7.38
CA ILE A 350 2.82 -11.90 6.78
C ILE A 350 1.99 -11.98 5.50
N LEU A 351 0.82 -11.36 5.53
CA LEU A 351 -0.12 -11.36 4.42
C LEU A 351 0.51 -10.74 3.17
N GLN A 352 0.36 -11.41 2.03
CA GLN A 352 0.75 -10.86 0.73
C GLN A 352 -0.42 -10.07 0.15
N ASN A 353 -0.19 -8.83 -0.22
CA ASN A 353 -1.25 -7.90 -0.62
C ASN A 353 -1.49 -7.92 -2.14
N TYR A 354 -2.14 -8.96 -2.63
CA TYR A 354 -2.61 -8.99 -4.00
C TYR A 354 -3.81 -8.04 -4.20
N PRO A 355 -4.08 -7.56 -5.44
CA PRO A 355 -5.24 -6.72 -5.72
C PRO A 355 -6.57 -7.37 -5.29
N ASP A 356 -7.55 -6.56 -4.87
CA ASP A 356 -8.86 -7.03 -4.40
C ASP A 356 -9.67 -7.78 -5.46
N ASP A 357 -9.41 -7.52 -6.74
CA ASP A 357 -10.03 -8.20 -7.88
C ASP A 357 -9.24 -9.43 -8.35
N ALA A 358 -8.08 -9.70 -7.75
CA ALA A 358 -7.29 -10.88 -8.06
C ALA A 358 -8.04 -12.17 -7.71
N THR A 359 -7.84 -13.19 -8.55
CA THR A 359 -8.54 -14.46 -8.44
C THR A 359 -7.56 -15.61 -8.35
N TRP A 360 -8.04 -16.79 -7.95
CA TRP A 360 -7.24 -18.02 -7.97
C TRP A 360 -6.61 -18.29 -9.33
N LEU A 361 -7.38 -18.10 -10.40
CA LEU A 361 -6.88 -18.29 -11.76
C LEU A 361 -5.81 -17.27 -12.14
N SER A 362 -5.96 -16.01 -11.74
CA SER A 362 -4.98 -14.97 -12.08
C SER A 362 -3.68 -15.09 -11.29
N ILE A 363 -3.71 -15.58 -10.05
CA ILE A 363 -2.53 -15.69 -9.18
C ILE A 363 -1.87 -17.08 -9.31
N LEU A 364 -2.63 -18.14 -9.07
CA LEU A 364 -2.07 -19.46 -8.78
C LEU A 364 -2.07 -20.42 -9.97
N ARG A 365 -2.97 -20.26 -10.93
CA ARG A 365 -3.06 -21.16 -12.09
C ARG A 365 -1.79 -21.13 -12.95
N ASN A 366 -1.26 -19.94 -13.20
CA ASN A 366 -0.06 -19.73 -14.02
C ASN A 366 1.21 -19.63 -13.17
N GLY A 367 1.07 -19.71 -11.86
CA GLY A 367 2.15 -19.62 -10.90
C GLY A 367 2.39 -18.20 -10.38
N ALA A 368 2.23 -18.00 -9.10
CA ALA A 368 2.65 -16.80 -8.39
C ALA A 368 4.15 -16.86 -8.15
N VAL A 369 4.90 -15.92 -8.72
CA VAL A 369 6.31 -15.74 -8.39
C VAL A 369 6.40 -15.12 -7.01
N VAL A 370 7.10 -15.77 -6.11
CA VAL A 370 7.25 -15.37 -4.70
C VAL A 370 8.71 -15.53 -4.28
N ASP A 371 9.09 -14.87 -3.20
CA ASP A 371 10.40 -15.12 -2.59
C ASP A 371 10.48 -16.55 -2.03
N ALA A 372 11.65 -17.16 -2.08
CA ALA A 372 11.85 -18.47 -1.47
C ALA A 372 11.55 -18.40 0.04
N GLY A 373 10.86 -19.40 0.56
CA GLY A 373 10.45 -19.47 1.97
C GLY A 373 9.23 -20.35 2.19
N ASP A 374 8.74 -20.34 3.41
CA ASP A 374 7.54 -21.06 3.83
C ASP A 374 6.30 -20.15 3.66
N TYR A 375 5.21 -20.72 3.19
CA TYR A 375 3.96 -20.00 2.95
C TYR A 375 2.77 -20.69 3.60
N LEU A 376 1.83 -19.87 4.08
CA LEU A 376 0.52 -20.29 4.54
C LEU A 376 -0.51 -19.86 3.49
N ILE A 377 -1.22 -20.83 2.91
CA ILE A 377 -2.40 -20.57 2.08
C ILE A 377 -3.62 -20.87 2.92
N THR A 378 -4.48 -19.89 3.09
CA THR A 378 -5.76 -20.02 3.80
C THR A 378 -6.89 -19.96 2.79
N SER A 379 -7.82 -20.90 2.85
CA SER A 379 -9.03 -20.88 2.05
C SER A 379 -10.25 -21.06 2.94
N GLY A 380 -11.36 -20.46 2.55
CA GLY A 380 -12.64 -20.54 3.26
C GLY A 380 -13.81 -20.06 2.42
N THR A 381 -15.01 -20.26 2.93
CA THR A 381 -16.27 -19.88 2.29
C THR A 381 -16.99 -18.83 3.11
#